data_4e6749bfe914208112d65c9ff29772d8
#
_entry.id   4e6749bfe914208112d65c9ff29772d8
#
_cell.length_a   1.000
_cell.length_b   1.000
_cell.length_c   1.000
_cell.angle_alpha   90.00
_cell.angle_beta   90.00
_cell.angle_gamma   90.00
#
_symmetry.space_group_name_H-M   'P 1'
#
loop_
_entity.id
_entity.type
_entity.pdbx_description
1 polymer ?
#
loop_
_entity_poly.entity_id
_entity_poly.type
_entity_poly.pdbx_seq_one_letter_code
_entity_poly.pdbx_strand_id
1 'polypeptide(L)'
;MCKCSVIREMARGSKGKSGNDKEAKNESSSKSDNKQDLKTEHKTDKSDNGSGKSSESKADKISSLSTGSPTLSASSSCDEVKGAIGVVPPSSREKIQTLLGALFKNVKDIQVERDRAEHNLTNIHKTHEKMREEGKVTPYYRQKLKSLYSAATTDAEAEAEVIRSALDKIKEIKKLQEKSAKQKHDSGRPKQIMRRGVLMSQLQQNATTLPLWVSKPGESPPPLCGAVPADSNYISQPEDKVAARVKGQDGEENWILAEVVHFDAHTGKYEVDDVDAEEGKERHSISRRRVVPLPIWKANPETDPGALFPKKTLVLALYPQTTCFYRALIDEPPKKPLDDYSVLFEDTSYSTGYSPPLMVPQRYVIACKEDKKK
;
A
#
# COMPACT_ATOMS: atom_id res chain seq x y z
N MET A 1 -5.61 30.41 -6.32
CA MET A 1 -7.01 29.92 -6.39
C MET A 1 -6.99 28.44 -6.10
N CYS A 2 -7.54 28.05 -4.97
CA CYS A 2 -7.55 26.63 -4.55
C CYS A 2 -8.39 25.84 -5.57
N LYS A 3 -7.83 24.77 -6.16
CA LYS A 3 -8.49 23.94 -7.20
C LYS A 3 -9.81 23.28 -6.73
N CYS A 4 -10.20 23.47 -5.48
CA CYS A 4 -11.51 23.07 -4.94
C CYS A 4 -12.70 23.79 -5.62
N SER A 5 -12.50 24.99 -6.20
CA SER A 5 -13.56 25.68 -6.95
C SER A 5 -13.79 25.11 -8.35
N VAL A 6 -12.80 24.43 -8.93
CA VAL A 6 -12.88 23.88 -10.30
C VAL A 6 -13.85 22.69 -10.38
N ILE A 7 -14.00 21.91 -9.30
CA ILE A 7 -14.96 20.79 -9.26
C ILE A 7 -16.41 21.32 -9.24
N ARG A 8 -16.64 22.46 -8.59
CA ARG A 8 -17.95 23.16 -8.65
C ARG A 8 -18.29 23.70 -10.06
N GLU A 9 -17.27 24.05 -10.85
CA GLU A 9 -17.48 24.56 -12.22
C GLU A 9 -17.67 23.43 -13.24
N MET A 10 -16.99 22.28 -13.08
CA MET A 10 -17.21 21.12 -13.96
C MET A 10 -18.62 20.52 -13.81
N ALA A 11 -19.21 20.59 -12.60
CA ALA A 11 -20.60 20.18 -12.36
C ALA A 11 -21.64 21.16 -12.97
N ARG A 12 -21.27 22.42 -13.27
CA ARG A 12 -22.18 23.42 -13.91
C ARG A 12 -22.13 23.40 -15.42
N GLY A 13 -21.14 22.78 -16.06
CA GLY A 13 -20.93 22.76 -17.52
C GLY A 13 -21.76 21.75 -18.30
N SER A 14 -22.58 20.91 -17.67
CA SER A 14 -23.36 19.85 -18.35
C SER A 14 -24.86 20.17 -18.51
N LYS A 15 -25.27 21.44 -18.61
CA LYS A 15 -26.62 21.83 -19.05
C LYS A 15 -26.58 22.36 -20.46
N GLY A 16 -26.61 21.43 -21.41
CA GLY A 16 -26.75 21.70 -22.84
C GLY A 16 -27.98 21.02 -23.40
N LYS A 17 -29.06 21.82 -23.57
CA LYS A 17 -30.15 21.73 -24.52
C LYS A 17 -30.74 20.34 -24.85
N SER A 18 -31.92 20.08 -24.31
CA SER A 18 -32.89 19.17 -24.94
C SER A 18 -34.09 19.99 -25.39
N GLY A 19 -34.29 20.03 -26.70
CA GLY A 19 -35.51 20.54 -27.34
C GLY A 19 -36.65 19.52 -27.28
N ASN A 20 -37.81 20.08 -27.18
CA ASN A 20 -39.13 19.44 -27.28
C ASN A 20 -39.24 18.53 -28.51
N ASP A 21 -39.89 17.40 -28.38
CA ASP A 21 -41.05 17.11 -29.23
C ASP A 21 -41.93 15.97 -28.64
N LYS A 22 -43.19 16.07 -28.98
CA LYS A 22 -44.43 15.54 -28.48
C LYS A 22 -44.69 14.05 -28.69
N GLU A 23 -45.54 13.53 -27.78
CA GLU A 23 -46.65 12.57 -27.92
C GLU A 23 -46.58 11.44 -28.95
N ALA A 24 -46.77 10.19 -28.48
CA ALA A 24 -47.91 9.36 -28.85
C ALA A 24 -48.01 8.10 -28.02
N LYS A 25 -49.20 7.82 -27.53
CA LYS A 25 -49.70 6.60 -26.89
C LYS A 25 -49.56 5.38 -27.80
N ASN A 26 -49.35 4.21 -27.26
CA ASN A 26 -50.29 3.08 -27.41
C ASN A 26 -49.95 1.90 -26.51
N GLU A 27 -51.02 1.31 -26.01
CA GLU A 27 -51.17 0.11 -25.23
C GLU A 27 -50.88 -1.15 -26.07
N SER A 28 -50.43 -2.22 -25.45
CA SER A 28 -51.11 -3.53 -25.34
C SER A 28 -50.11 -4.68 -25.15
N SER A 29 -50.19 -5.32 -24.01
CA SER A 29 -50.46 -6.73 -23.72
C SER A 29 -49.92 -7.76 -24.72
N SER A 30 -49.14 -8.74 -24.24
CA SER A 30 -49.58 -10.11 -24.06
C SER A 30 -48.42 -11.06 -23.79
N LYS A 31 -48.72 -12.00 -22.91
CA LYS A 31 -48.07 -13.20 -22.51
C LYS A 31 -47.59 -14.11 -23.65
N SER A 32 -46.53 -14.86 -23.41
CA SER A 32 -46.63 -16.33 -23.41
C SER A 32 -45.31 -17.01 -23.16
N ASP A 33 -45.40 -18.03 -22.33
CA ASP A 33 -44.47 -19.09 -22.04
C ASP A 33 -43.89 -19.79 -23.28
N ASN A 34 -42.66 -20.29 -23.20
CA ASN A 34 -42.43 -21.68 -23.52
C ASN A 34 -41.06 -22.19 -23.02
N LYS A 35 -41.14 -23.28 -22.30
CA LYS A 35 -40.14 -24.28 -21.96
C LYS A 35 -39.75 -25.06 -23.22
N GLN A 36 -38.53 -25.48 -23.35
CA GLN A 36 -38.18 -26.83 -23.76
C GLN A 36 -36.69 -27.15 -23.60
N ASP A 37 -36.47 -28.23 -22.89
CA ASP A 37 -35.29 -29.08 -22.76
C ASP A 37 -34.85 -29.69 -24.10
N LEU A 38 -33.57 -30.13 -24.14
CA LEU A 38 -33.04 -31.38 -24.71
C LEU A 38 -31.50 -31.26 -24.79
N LYS A 39 -30.75 -31.94 -23.99
CA LYS A 39 -30.16 -33.27 -23.96
C LYS A 39 -29.35 -33.71 -25.18
N THR A 40 -28.15 -34.23 -24.79
CA THR A 40 -27.36 -35.34 -25.40
C THR A 40 -26.50 -34.97 -26.65
N GLU A 41 -25.33 -35.50 -26.90
CA GLU A 41 -24.44 -36.54 -26.38
C GLU A 41 -23.09 -36.48 -27.14
N HIS A 42 -22.03 -36.97 -26.50
CA HIS A 42 -20.92 -37.78 -26.99
C HIS A 42 -20.33 -37.60 -28.44
N LYS A 43 -19.05 -37.41 -28.52
CA LYS A 43 -18.12 -38.51 -28.98
C LYS A 43 -16.65 -38.09 -28.88
N THR A 44 -15.92 -38.99 -28.31
CA THR A 44 -14.50 -39.30 -28.37
C THR A 44 -14.00 -39.49 -29.79
N ASP A 45 -12.76 -39.09 -30.09
CA ASP A 45 -11.84 -39.96 -30.80
C ASP A 45 -10.37 -39.58 -30.56
N LYS A 46 -9.62 -40.62 -30.43
CA LYS A 46 -8.19 -40.83 -30.22
C LYS A 46 -7.40 -40.70 -31.49
N SER A 47 -6.11 -40.65 -31.26
CA SER A 47 -4.96 -41.14 -32.01
C SER A 47 -4.10 -40.03 -32.61
N ASP A 48 -2.81 -40.07 -32.76
CA ASP A 48 -1.75 -41.01 -32.40
C ASP A 48 -0.43 -40.35 -32.85
N ASN A 49 0.65 -40.66 -32.16
CA ASN A 49 2.02 -40.85 -32.60
C ASN A 49 2.73 -39.90 -33.57
N GLY A 50 3.94 -39.53 -33.17
CA GLY A 50 4.97 -39.07 -34.09
C GLY A 50 6.28 -38.69 -33.42
N SER A 51 7.12 -39.69 -33.17
CA SER A 51 8.55 -39.61 -32.84
C SER A 51 9.39 -38.84 -33.86
N GLY A 52 10.47 -38.21 -33.38
CA GLY A 52 11.56 -37.77 -34.27
C GLY A 52 12.62 -36.99 -33.52
N LYS A 53 13.52 -37.63 -32.90
CA LYS A 53 15.01 -37.73 -32.96
C LYS A 53 15.76 -36.47 -33.43
N SER A 54 16.59 -36.00 -32.48
CA SER A 54 18.05 -35.73 -32.50
C SER A 54 18.68 -35.09 -33.75
N SER A 55 19.42 -34.03 -33.49
CA SER A 55 20.80 -33.91 -33.98
C SER A 55 21.59 -32.82 -33.23
N GLU A 56 22.71 -33.28 -32.68
CA GLU A 56 23.89 -32.52 -32.30
C GLU A 56 24.53 -31.84 -33.52
N SER A 57 25.17 -30.69 -33.28
CA SER A 57 26.56 -30.41 -33.72
C SER A 57 26.91 -28.95 -33.44
N LYS A 58 27.89 -28.80 -32.71
CA LYS A 58 29.31 -28.48 -32.92
C LYS A 58 29.65 -27.01 -32.69
N ALA A 59 30.62 -26.91 -31.81
CA ALA A 59 31.46 -25.77 -31.48
C ALA A 59 32.24 -25.25 -32.71
N ASP A 60 32.49 -23.91 -32.68
CA ASP A 60 33.70 -23.38 -33.26
C ASP A 60 34.27 -22.21 -32.44
N LYS A 61 35.55 -22.42 -32.14
CA LYS A 61 36.51 -21.46 -31.58
C LYS A 61 36.99 -20.52 -32.67
N ILE A 62 37.20 -19.26 -32.38
CA ILE A 62 38.30 -18.43 -32.92
C ILE A 62 38.53 -17.30 -31.92
N SER A 63 39.55 -17.27 -31.17
CA SER A 63 40.94 -16.75 -31.20
C SER A 63 41.04 -15.22 -31.23
N SER A 64 41.52 -14.72 -30.10
CA SER A 64 42.57 -13.74 -29.81
C SER A 64 42.96 -12.70 -30.87
N LEU A 65 42.95 -11.42 -30.46
CA LEU A 65 44.03 -10.50 -30.81
C LEU A 65 44.25 -9.48 -29.71
N SER A 66 45.47 -9.49 -29.22
CA SER A 66 46.11 -8.53 -28.32
C SER A 66 46.67 -7.34 -29.11
N THR A 67 46.73 -6.17 -28.53
CA THR A 67 47.77 -5.09 -28.61
C THR A 67 47.20 -3.87 -27.90
N GLY A 68 47.84 -3.13 -27.04
CA GLY A 68 49.22 -2.92 -26.66
C GLY A 68 49.21 -1.73 -25.76
N SER A 69 49.92 -1.80 -24.68
CA SER A 69 50.24 -0.62 -23.78
C SER A 69 51.20 0.34 -24.42
N PRO A 70 51.30 1.56 -23.91
CA PRO A 70 52.60 2.05 -23.58
C PRO A 70 52.75 2.48 -22.10
N THR A 71 53.76 1.91 -21.52
CA THR A 71 54.48 2.34 -20.33
C THR A 71 55.09 3.73 -20.50
N LEU A 72 54.96 4.56 -19.51
CA LEU A 72 55.97 5.58 -19.18
C LEU A 72 56.22 5.55 -17.67
N SER A 73 57.40 5.13 -17.35
CA SER A 73 58.08 5.17 -16.07
C SER A 73 58.52 6.60 -15.74
N ALA A 74 58.26 7.01 -14.51
CA ALA A 74 59.12 7.97 -13.82
C ALA A 74 59.12 7.66 -12.31
N SER A 75 60.23 7.23 -11.85
CA SER A 75 60.66 7.04 -10.48
C SER A 75 60.75 8.34 -9.72
N SER A 76 60.24 8.39 -8.49
CA SER A 76 60.88 9.16 -7.42
C SER A 76 60.46 8.54 -6.05
N SER A 77 61.49 8.37 -5.30
CA SER A 77 61.61 7.68 -4.03
C SER A 77 60.98 8.42 -2.84
N CYS A 78 60.70 7.62 -1.78
CA CYS A 78 60.77 7.90 -0.34
C CYS A 78 59.61 8.72 0.26
N ASP A 79 58.83 8.15 1.14
CA ASP A 79 59.04 7.99 2.54
C ASP A 79 57.92 7.16 3.17
N GLU A 80 58.32 6.20 3.95
CA GLU A 80 57.48 5.32 4.74
C GLU A 80 56.84 6.11 5.90
N VAL A 81 55.55 6.52 5.75
CA VAL A 81 54.75 6.95 6.87
C VAL A 81 53.68 5.88 7.06
N LYS A 82 53.91 5.03 8.05
CA LYS A 82 52.88 4.18 8.64
C LYS A 82 51.79 5.06 9.29
N GLY A 83 50.88 5.58 8.46
CA GLY A 83 49.65 6.24 8.90
C GLY A 83 48.55 5.22 8.91
N ALA A 84 47.94 4.95 10.09
CA ALA A 84 46.73 4.14 10.24
C ALA A 84 45.73 4.56 9.16
N ILE A 85 45.40 3.61 8.24
CA ILE A 85 44.34 3.78 7.28
C ILE A 85 43.03 3.79 8.10
N GLY A 86 42.57 4.98 8.46
CA GLY A 86 41.28 5.22 9.04
C GLY A 86 40.25 4.69 8.04
N VAL A 87 39.57 3.59 8.36
CA VAL A 87 38.47 3.06 7.59
C VAL A 87 37.39 4.14 7.52
N VAL A 88 37.31 4.84 6.38
CA VAL A 88 36.25 5.81 6.13
C VAL A 88 34.93 5.07 6.22
N PRO A 89 33.99 5.45 7.10
CA PRO A 89 32.72 4.74 7.23
C PRO A 89 31.97 4.80 5.89
N PRO A 90 31.38 3.66 5.43
CA PRO A 90 30.69 3.62 4.15
C PRO A 90 29.58 4.68 4.08
N SER A 91 29.44 5.31 2.94
CA SER A 91 28.41 6.33 2.69
C SER A 91 27.01 5.75 2.91
N SER A 92 26.02 6.59 3.24
CA SER A 92 24.63 6.13 3.41
C SER A 92 24.12 5.38 2.18
N ARG A 93 24.59 5.75 0.99
CA ARG A 93 24.23 5.09 -0.26
C ARG A 93 24.79 3.66 -0.35
N GLU A 94 26.04 3.48 0.01
CA GLU A 94 26.70 2.16 0.02
C GLU A 94 26.04 1.23 1.05
N LYS A 95 25.70 1.75 2.25
CA LYS A 95 24.95 0.99 3.26
C LYS A 95 23.59 0.53 2.74
N ILE A 96 22.83 1.40 2.08
CA ILE A 96 21.55 1.04 1.46
C ILE A 96 21.74 -0.04 0.40
N GLN A 97 22.77 0.07 -0.45
CA GLN A 97 23.06 -0.94 -1.47
C GLN A 97 23.38 -2.31 -0.86
N THR A 98 24.17 -2.35 0.21
CA THR A 98 24.50 -3.58 0.94
C THR A 98 23.26 -4.20 1.57
N LEU A 99 22.40 -3.38 2.20
CA LEU A 99 21.14 -3.84 2.80
C LEU A 99 20.15 -4.37 1.75
N LEU A 100 20.08 -3.74 0.57
CA LEU A 100 19.26 -4.23 -0.54
C LEU A 100 19.74 -5.59 -1.05
N GLY A 101 21.06 -5.80 -1.17
CA GLY A 101 21.65 -7.10 -1.51
C GLY A 101 21.30 -8.18 -0.49
N ALA A 102 21.43 -7.84 0.80
CA ALA A 102 21.06 -8.74 1.89
C ALA A 102 19.54 -9.03 1.94
N LEU A 103 18.71 -8.06 1.66
CA LEU A 103 17.25 -8.22 1.56
C LEU A 103 16.87 -9.15 0.40
N PHE A 104 17.52 -8.99 -0.75
CA PHE A 104 17.31 -9.89 -1.90
C PHE A 104 17.64 -11.34 -1.57
N LYS A 105 18.73 -11.57 -0.81
CA LYS A 105 19.06 -12.90 -0.31
C LYS A 105 17.96 -13.44 0.60
N ASN A 106 17.49 -12.65 1.59
CA ASN A 106 16.41 -13.08 2.47
C ASN A 106 15.13 -13.45 1.69
N VAL A 107 14.76 -12.70 0.63
CA VAL A 107 13.59 -13.06 -0.19
C VAL A 107 13.75 -14.44 -0.84
N LYS A 108 14.94 -14.79 -1.30
CA LYS A 108 15.22 -16.14 -1.81
C LYS A 108 15.16 -17.20 -0.71
N ASP A 109 15.73 -16.90 0.46
CA ASP A 109 15.74 -17.81 1.60
C ASP A 109 14.29 -18.07 2.09
N ILE A 110 13.42 -17.05 2.12
CA ILE A 110 11.98 -17.20 2.43
C ILE A 110 11.30 -18.19 1.47
N GLN A 111 11.60 -18.12 0.17
CA GLN A 111 11.01 -19.04 -0.80
C GLN A 111 11.45 -20.48 -0.51
N VAL A 112 12.73 -20.71 -0.19
CA VAL A 112 13.25 -22.03 0.14
C VAL A 112 12.59 -22.61 1.40
N GLU A 113 12.44 -21.79 2.46
CA GLU A 113 11.79 -22.23 3.70
C GLU A 113 10.30 -22.52 3.47
N ARG A 114 9.62 -21.73 2.65
CA ARG A 114 8.22 -21.96 2.26
C ARG A 114 8.04 -23.27 1.51
N ASP A 115 8.88 -23.55 0.52
CA ASP A 115 8.81 -24.79 -0.25
C ASP A 115 9.00 -26.01 0.66
N ARG A 116 9.87 -25.90 1.68
CA ARG A 116 10.08 -26.93 2.71
C ARG A 116 8.83 -27.12 3.58
N ALA A 117 8.23 -26.03 4.04
CA ALA A 117 7.00 -26.06 4.84
C ALA A 117 5.84 -26.70 4.06
N GLU A 118 5.64 -26.33 2.79
CA GLU A 118 4.62 -26.92 1.91
C GLU A 118 4.81 -28.41 1.73
N HIS A 119 6.07 -28.87 1.57
CA HIS A 119 6.38 -30.29 1.48
C HIS A 119 5.95 -31.05 2.74
N ASN A 120 6.25 -30.52 3.93
CA ASN A 120 5.85 -31.12 5.19
C ASN A 120 4.32 -31.13 5.38
N LEU A 121 3.63 -30.05 5.04
CA LEU A 121 2.15 -29.98 5.06
C LEU A 121 1.53 -31.03 4.13
N THR A 122 2.10 -31.19 2.94
CA THR A 122 1.67 -32.23 1.99
C THR A 122 1.85 -33.63 2.56
N ASN A 123 2.94 -33.92 3.26
CA ASN A 123 3.19 -35.20 3.90
C ASN A 123 2.25 -35.46 5.08
N ILE A 124 1.91 -34.44 5.86
CA ILE A 124 0.89 -34.50 6.90
C ILE A 124 -0.47 -34.87 6.28
N HIS A 125 -0.87 -34.15 5.23
CA HIS A 125 -2.14 -34.40 4.52
C HIS A 125 -2.23 -35.84 4.01
N LYS A 126 -1.22 -36.31 3.26
CA LYS A 126 -1.14 -37.69 2.76
C LYS A 126 -1.19 -38.75 3.88
N THR A 127 -0.60 -38.43 5.04
CA THR A 127 -0.63 -39.35 6.18
C THR A 127 -2.03 -39.43 6.79
N HIS A 128 -2.75 -38.31 6.87
CA HIS A 128 -4.14 -38.30 7.32
C HIS A 128 -5.10 -38.99 6.34
N GLU A 129 -4.89 -38.84 5.03
CA GLU A 129 -5.68 -39.55 4.02
C GLU A 129 -5.55 -41.07 4.17
N LYS A 130 -4.28 -41.57 4.27
CA LYS A 130 -4.03 -43.00 4.50
C LYS A 130 -4.68 -43.53 5.78
N MET A 131 -4.62 -42.75 6.86
CA MET A 131 -5.32 -43.15 8.11
C MET A 131 -6.83 -43.22 7.93
N ARG A 132 -7.41 -42.36 7.09
CA ARG A 132 -8.84 -42.36 6.79
C ARG A 132 -9.25 -43.56 5.94
N GLU A 133 -8.41 -43.87 4.92
CA GLU A 133 -8.62 -45.04 4.04
C GLU A 133 -8.56 -46.36 4.81
N GLU A 134 -7.57 -46.50 5.70
CA GLU A 134 -7.40 -47.73 6.51
C GLU A 134 -8.37 -47.83 7.69
N GLY A 135 -9.08 -46.75 8.01
CA GLY A 135 -10.08 -46.71 9.09
C GLY A 135 -9.51 -46.96 10.49
N LYS A 136 -8.18 -46.96 10.65
CA LYS A 136 -7.49 -47.30 11.91
C LYS A 136 -6.37 -46.30 12.23
N VAL A 137 -6.38 -45.84 13.48
CA VAL A 137 -5.30 -45.03 14.05
C VAL A 137 -4.27 -45.93 14.70
N THR A 138 -3.27 -46.37 13.93
CA THR A 138 -2.18 -47.22 14.47
C THR A 138 -1.16 -46.38 15.23
N PRO A 139 -0.41 -47.00 16.18
CA PRO A 139 0.69 -46.34 16.86
C PRO A 139 1.76 -45.78 15.92
N TYR A 140 1.97 -46.44 14.77
CA TYR A 140 2.85 -45.98 13.70
C TYR A 140 2.43 -44.61 13.12
N TYR A 141 1.16 -44.46 12.73
CA TYR A 141 0.67 -43.17 12.18
C TYR A 141 0.72 -42.07 13.22
N ARG A 142 0.41 -42.36 14.47
CA ARG A 142 0.49 -41.39 15.57
C ARG A 142 1.92 -40.89 15.76
N GLN A 143 2.91 -41.78 15.78
CA GLN A 143 4.34 -41.40 15.91
C GLN A 143 4.80 -40.62 14.66
N LYS A 144 4.43 -41.05 13.45
CA LYS A 144 4.76 -40.39 12.20
C LYS A 144 4.18 -38.96 12.14
N LEU A 145 2.91 -38.77 12.48
CA LEU A 145 2.30 -37.46 12.51
C LEU A 145 2.94 -36.55 13.54
N LYS A 146 3.29 -37.08 14.73
CA LYS A 146 4.00 -36.29 15.75
C LYS A 146 5.33 -35.77 15.22
N SER A 147 6.10 -36.58 14.52
CA SER A 147 7.37 -36.19 13.91
C SER A 147 7.15 -35.14 12.79
N LEU A 148 6.15 -35.33 11.92
CA LEU A 148 5.83 -34.39 10.85
C LEU A 148 5.35 -33.04 11.37
N TYR A 149 4.51 -33.02 12.40
CA TYR A 149 4.07 -31.76 13.02
C TYR A 149 5.23 -31.04 13.71
N SER A 150 6.13 -31.77 14.39
CA SER A 150 7.33 -31.17 14.97
C SER A 150 8.24 -30.54 13.90
N ALA A 151 8.46 -31.24 12.78
CA ALA A 151 9.22 -30.70 11.66
C ALA A 151 8.55 -29.46 11.05
N ALA A 152 7.23 -29.52 10.80
CA ALA A 152 6.49 -28.40 10.26
C ALA A 152 6.53 -27.15 11.18
N THR A 153 6.51 -27.33 12.50
CA THR A 153 6.66 -26.23 13.46
C THR A 153 8.04 -25.60 13.35
N THR A 154 9.11 -26.45 13.30
CA THR A 154 10.49 -25.95 13.16
C THR A 154 10.68 -25.17 11.84
N ASP A 155 10.12 -25.67 10.73
CA ASP A 155 10.22 -24.99 9.44
C ASP A 155 9.45 -23.65 9.45
N ALA A 156 8.27 -23.59 10.06
CA ALA A 156 7.52 -22.35 10.22
C ALA A 156 8.26 -21.32 11.10
N GLU A 157 8.93 -21.76 12.14
CA GLU A 157 9.77 -20.89 12.97
C GLU A 157 10.98 -20.36 12.18
N ALA A 158 11.62 -21.19 11.36
CA ALA A 158 12.72 -20.79 10.50
C ALA A 158 12.27 -19.77 9.45
N GLU A 159 11.13 -20.00 8.75
CA GLU A 159 10.56 -19.04 7.81
C GLU A 159 10.25 -17.70 8.51
N ALA A 160 9.63 -17.74 9.69
CA ALA A 160 9.31 -16.53 10.46
C ALA A 160 10.55 -15.73 10.83
N GLU A 161 11.68 -16.38 11.16
CA GLU A 161 12.92 -15.68 11.50
C GLU A 161 13.54 -14.99 10.28
N VAL A 162 13.55 -15.64 9.13
CA VAL A 162 14.03 -15.02 7.88
C VAL A 162 13.17 -13.82 7.48
N ILE A 163 11.82 -13.92 7.63
CA ILE A 163 10.91 -12.82 7.40
C ILE A 163 11.18 -11.64 8.36
N ARG A 164 11.37 -11.89 9.65
CA ARG A 164 11.71 -10.83 10.63
C ARG A 164 13.02 -10.13 10.25
N SER A 165 14.04 -10.91 9.89
CA SER A 165 15.32 -10.37 9.42
C SER A 165 15.15 -9.48 8.17
N ALA A 166 14.28 -9.87 7.22
CA ALA A 166 13.97 -9.06 6.05
C ALA A 166 13.28 -7.74 6.42
N LEU A 167 12.30 -7.80 7.33
CA LEU A 167 11.58 -6.62 7.81
C LEU A 167 12.50 -5.63 8.54
N ASP A 168 13.45 -6.12 9.33
CA ASP A 168 14.41 -5.26 10.03
C ASP A 168 15.35 -4.55 9.06
N LYS A 169 15.78 -5.22 7.98
CA LYS A 169 16.55 -4.58 6.90
C LYS A 169 15.74 -3.49 6.19
N ILE A 170 14.44 -3.73 5.95
CA ILE A 170 13.54 -2.71 5.36
C ILE A 170 13.43 -1.50 6.28
N LYS A 171 13.28 -1.70 7.59
CA LYS A 171 13.23 -0.60 8.58
C LYS A 171 14.53 0.22 8.56
N GLU A 172 15.68 -0.46 8.50
CA GLU A 172 16.97 0.21 8.47
C GLU A 172 17.17 1.01 7.17
N ILE A 173 16.80 0.46 6.02
CA ILE A 173 16.82 1.17 4.73
C ILE A 173 15.95 2.43 4.80
N LYS A 174 14.71 2.33 5.29
CA LYS A 174 13.82 3.49 5.46
C LYS A 174 14.45 4.56 6.35
N LYS A 175 15.02 4.17 7.50
CA LYS A 175 15.70 5.08 8.42
C LYS A 175 16.90 5.79 7.79
N LEU A 176 17.67 5.10 6.95
CA LEU A 176 18.79 5.71 6.21
C LEU A 176 18.31 6.67 5.12
N GLN A 177 17.22 6.33 4.43
CA GLN A 177 16.58 7.19 3.44
C GLN A 177 16.03 8.48 4.08
N GLU A 178 15.34 8.37 5.21
CA GLU A 178 14.84 9.53 5.98
C GLU A 178 15.96 10.43 6.44
N LYS A 179 17.05 9.86 7.00
CA LYS A 179 18.23 10.65 7.39
C LYS A 179 18.84 11.39 6.20
N SER A 180 18.93 10.73 5.05
CA SER A 180 19.45 11.33 3.81
C SER A 180 18.52 12.43 3.28
N ALA A 181 17.21 12.27 3.41
CA ALA A 181 16.22 13.28 3.05
C ALA A 181 16.31 14.51 3.97
N LYS A 182 16.43 14.30 5.30
CA LYS A 182 16.61 15.40 6.28
C LYS A 182 17.88 16.21 6.04
N GLN A 183 19.00 15.54 5.75
CA GLN A 183 20.25 16.24 5.40
C GLN A 183 20.16 17.09 4.13
N LYS A 184 19.36 16.64 3.15
CA LYS A 184 19.07 17.41 1.93
C LYS A 184 18.15 18.60 2.19
N HIS A 185 17.25 18.49 3.18
CA HIS A 185 16.33 19.56 3.55
C HIS A 185 17.03 20.70 4.29
N ASP A 186 17.99 20.38 5.16
CA ASP A 186 18.76 21.36 5.94
C ASP A 186 19.75 22.16 5.07
N SER A 187 20.07 21.68 3.88
CA SER A 187 20.97 22.36 2.93
C SER A 187 20.33 23.49 2.11
N GLY A 188 19.13 23.97 2.49
CA GLY A 188 18.51 25.18 1.90
C GLY A 188 18.10 25.06 0.43
N ARG A 189 18.09 23.85 -0.15
CA ARG A 189 17.56 23.64 -1.51
C ARG A 189 16.05 23.76 -1.51
N PRO A 190 15.47 24.61 -2.39
CA PRO A 190 14.01 24.67 -2.53
C PRO A 190 13.47 23.26 -2.83
N LYS A 191 12.44 22.84 -2.11
CA LYS A 191 11.72 21.58 -2.42
C LYS A 191 11.27 21.67 -3.88
N GLN A 192 11.71 20.73 -4.69
CA GLN A 192 11.35 20.69 -6.10
C GLN A 192 9.84 20.49 -6.22
N ILE A 193 9.17 21.41 -6.93
CA ILE A 193 7.74 21.33 -7.17
C ILE A 193 7.43 19.98 -7.85
N MET A 194 6.64 19.16 -7.19
CA MET A 194 6.31 17.84 -7.68
C MET A 194 5.18 17.96 -8.70
N ARG A 195 5.38 17.44 -9.90
CA ARG A 195 4.31 17.39 -10.91
C ARG A 195 3.10 16.63 -10.35
N ARG A 196 1.89 17.12 -10.58
CA ARG A 196 0.64 16.54 -10.05
C ARG A 196 0.52 15.03 -10.26
N GLY A 197 0.88 14.52 -11.44
CA GLY A 197 0.87 13.07 -11.70
C GLY A 197 1.81 12.27 -10.81
N VAL A 198 3.01 12.82 -10.50
CA VAL A 198 3.96 12.20 -9.58
C VAL A 198 3.42 12.22 -8.15
N LEU A 199 2.81 13.34 -7.74
CA LEU A 199 2.17 13.47 -6.43
C LEU A 199 1.05 12.42 -6.27
N MET A 200 0.15 12.30 -7.24
CA MET A 200 -0.95 11.30 -7.19
C MET A 200 -0.41 9.86 -7.13
N SER A 201 0.63 9.55 -7.92
CA SER A 201 1.30 8.25 -7.87
C SER A 201 1.93 7.97 -6.49
N GLN A 202 2.55 8.99 -5.88
CA GLN A 202 3.13 8.85 -4.54
C GLN A 202 2.04 8.66 -3.46
N LEU A 203 0.91 9.34 -3.56
CA LEU A 203 -0.21 9.15 -2.64
C LEU A 203 -0.77 7.72 -2.75
N GLN A 204 -0.94 7.21 -3.96
CA GLN A 204 -1.36 5.85 -4.18
C GLN A 204 -0.35 4.84 -3.61
N GLN A 205 0.94 5.05 -3.84
CA GLN A 205 1.99 4.21 -3.28
C GLN A 205 1.98 4.23 -1.75
N ASN A 206 1.85 5.40 -1.12
CA ASN A 206 1.79 5.54 0.33
C ASN A 206 0.59 4.81 0.93
N ALA A 207 -0.54 4.80 0.24
CA ALA A 207 -1.72 4.03 0.64
C ALA A 207 -1.50 2.52 0.52
N THR A 208 -0.89 2.08 -0.58
CA THR A 208 -0.63 0.66 -0.84
C THR A 208 0.40 0.09 0.14
N THR A 209 1.46 0.85 0.44
CA THR A 209 2.55 0.42 1.34
C THR A 209 2.24 0.59 2.82
N LEU A 210 1.05 1.06 3.18
CA LEU A 210 0.63 1.14 4.58
C LEU A 210 0.62 -0.27 5.20
N PRO A 211 1.34 -0.50 6.32
CA PRO A 211 1.44 -1.82 6.91
C PRO A 211 0.06 -2.29 7.43
N LEU A 212 -0.24 -3.57 7.22
CA LEU A 212 -1.43 -4.21 7.74
C LEU A 212 -1.19 -4.58 9.21
N TRP A 213 -2.14 -4.23 10.09
CA TRP A 213 -2.15 -4.72 11.44
C TRP A 213 -2.66 -6.17 11.47
N VAL A 214 -1.90 -7.04 12.09
CA VAL A 214 -2.30 -8.43 12.34
C VAL A 214 -2.21 -8.65 13.83
N SER A 215 -3.38 -8.65 14.51
CA SER A 215 -3.48 -8.85 15.94
C SER A 215 -3.17 -10.29 16.34
N LYS A 216 -2.56 -10.45 17.51
CA LYS A 216 -2.51 -11.75 18.21
C LYS A 216 -3.81 -11.94 18.99
N PRO A 217 -4.21 -13.17 19.31
CA PRO A 217 -5.39 -13.41 20.12
C PRO A 217 -5.34 -12.61 21.44
N GLY A 218 -6.34 -11.76 21.67
CA GLY A 218 -6.43 -10.89 22.85
C GLY A 218 -5.70 -9.55 22.76
N GLU A 219 -5.04 -9.23 21.64
CA GLU A 219 -4.40 -7.94 21.39
C GLU A 219 -5.38 -7.00 20.65
N SER A 220 -5.52 -5.77 21.15
CA SER A 220 -6.36 -4.75 20.49
C SER A 220 -5.56 -3.93 19.49
N PRO A 221 -6.19 -3.41 18.43
CA PRO A 221 -5.54 -2.54 17.45
C PRO A 221 -4.94 -1.29 18.11
N PRO A 222 -3.73 -0.87 17.70
CA PRO A 222 -3.09 0.32 18.24
C PRO A 222 -3.79 1.59 17.76
N PRO A 223 -3.52 2.74 18.39
CA PRO A 223 -3.94 4.04 17.87
C PRO A 223 -3.51 4.27 16.43
N LEU A 224 -4.34 4.95 15.64
CA LEU A 224 -4.14 5.19 14.20
C LEU A 224 -4.10 3.89 13.35
N CYS A 225 -4.77 2.85 13.82
CA CYS A 225 -5.06 1.67 13.03
C CYS A 225 -6.47 1.79 12.44
N GLY A 226 -6.55 2.00 11.12
CA GLY A 226 -7.84 2.21 10.44
C GLY A 226 -8.67 3.32 11.07
N ALA A 227 -9.84 2.99 11.63
CA ALA A 227 -10.76 3.93 12.27
C ALA A 227 -10.40 4.26 13.74
N VAL A 228 -9.41 3.56 14.33
CA VAL A 228 -9.00 3.80 15.72
C VAL A 228 -8.36 5.19 15.82
N PRO A 229 -8.91 6.09 16.67
CA PRO A 229 -8.38 7.44 16.78
C PRO A 229 -6.98 7.47 17.41
N ALA A 230 -6.26 8.56 17.17
CA ALA A 230 -5.02 8.84 17.90
C ALA A 230 -5.28 9.03 19.39
N ASP A 231 -4.27 8.73 20.20
CA ASP A 231 -4.30 9.05 21.62
C ASP A 231 -4.55 10.55 21.87
N SER A 232 -5.19 10.89 23.00
CA SER A 232 -5.52 12.27 23.34
C SER A 232 -4.30 13.20 23.37
N ASN A 233 -3.13 12.67 23.71
CA ASN A 233 -1.87 13.40 23.81
C ASN A 233 -0.99 13.27 22.56
N TYR A 234 -1.45 12.55 21.53
CA TYR A 234 -0.69 12.36 20.30
C TYR A 234 -0.38 13.69 19.63
N ILE A 235 0.88 13.89 19.27
CA ILE A 235 1.37 15.04 18.51
C ILE A 235 2.01 14.50 17.24
N SER A 236 1.46 14.91 16.08
CA SER A 236 2.05 14.57 14.78
C SER A 236 3.43 15.17 14.66
N GLN A 237 4.37 14.38 14.18
CA GLN A 237 5.78 14.77 14.02
C GLN A 237 5.97 15.57 12.72
N PRO A 238 7.06 16.35 12.60
CA PRO A 238 7.45 16.93 11.32
C PRO A 238 7.52 15.87 10.20
N GLU A 239 7.07 16.23 8.99
CA GLU A 239 6.93 15.38 7.80
C GLU A 239 5.71 14.41 7.83
N ASP A 240 4.98 14.29 8.96
CA ASP A 240 3.75 13.52 8.99
C ASP A 240 2.70 14.13 8.04
N LYS A 241 1.98 13.26 7.33
CA LYS A 241 0.82 13.68 6.53
C LYS A 241 -0.43 13.67 7.40
N VAL A 242 -1.16 14.77 7.32
CA VAL A 242 -2.36 15.02 8.12
C VAL A 242 -3.48 15.59 7.25
N ALA A 243 -4.73 15.41 7.68
CA ALA A 243 -5.83 16.22 7.17
C ALA A 243 -5.92 17.50 7.99
N ALA A 244 -5.84 18.64 7.31
CA ALA A 244 -5.82 19.96 7.93
C ALA A 244 -7.02 20.79 7.46
N ARG A 245 -7.77 21.39 8.40
CA ARG A 245 -8.86 22.30 8.08
C ARG A 245 -8.33 23.72 7.99
N VAL A 246 -8.24 24.23 6.78
CA VAL A 246 -7.72 25.56 6.46
C VAL A 246 -8.83 26.46 5.92
N LYS A 247 -8.66 27.79 6.09
CA LYS A 247 -9.51 28.76 5.43
C LYS A 247 -8.95 29.10 4.07
N GLY A 248 -9.77 28.96 3.02
CA GLY A 248 -9.45 29.43 1.69
C GLY A 248 -9.44 30.96 1.60
N GLN A 249 -8.98 31.48 0.48
CA GLN A 249 -8.99 32.94 0.20
C GLN A 249 -10.42 33.50 0.09
N ASP A 250 -11.37 32.62 -0.24
CA ASP A 250 -12.82 32.90 -0.26
C ASP A 250 -13.49 32.91 1.13
N GLY A 251 -12.72 32.60 2.18
CA GLY A 251 -13.19 32.49 3.56
C GLY A 251 -13.88 31.15 3.89
N GLU A 252 -14.08 30.28 2.92
CA GLU A 252 -14.59 28.92 3.14
C GLU A 252 -13.56 28.03 3.81
N GLU A 253 -14.03 27.12 4.65
CA GLU A 253 -13.15 26.13 5.33
C GLU A 253 -13.09 24.86 4.51
N ASN A 254 -11.87 24.46 4.15
CA ASN A 254 -11.60 23.28 3.34
C ASN A 254 -10.70 22.32 4.12
N TRP A 255 -10.91 21.02 3.97
CA TRP A 255 -10.01 20.01 4.48
C TRP A 255 -9.02 19.61 3.38
N ILE A 256 -7.73 19.82 3.63
CA ILE A 256 -6.66 19.52 2.69
C ILE A 256 -5.70 18.47 3.26
N LEU A 257 -5.02 17.75 2.38
CA LEU A 257 -3.89 16.93 2.74
C LEU A 257 -2.67 17.84 2.92
N ALA A 258 -2.13 17.86 4.12
CA ALA A 258 -1.01 18.73 4.49
C ALA A 258 0.14 17.93 5.12
N GLU A 259 1.32 18.51 5.08
CA GLU A 259 2.53 18.01 5.76
C GLU A 259 2.81 18.86 6.99
N VAL A 260 3.02 18.21 8.13
CA VAL A 260 3.41 18.90 9.36
C VAL A 260 4.83 19.41 9.23
N VAL A 261 5.03 20.70 9.50
CA VAL A 261 6.35 21.33 9.56
C VAL A 261 6.82 21.40 11.00
N HIS A 262 5.96 21.91 11.89
CA HIS A 262 6.30 22.11 13.30
C HIS A 262 5.03 22.13 14.17
N PHE A 263 5.19 21.73 15.41
CA PHE A 263 4.17 21.94 16.45
C PHE A 263 4.72 22.85 17.54
N ASP A 264 4.06 23.97 17.77
CA ASP A 264 4.38 24.89 18.85
C ASP A 264 3.57 24.50 20.10
N ALA A 265 4.25 23.99 21.11
CA ALA A 265 3.65 23.57 22.36
C ALA A 265 3.09 24.73 23.19
N HIS A 266 3.63 25.96 23.03
CA HIS A 266 3.18 27.15 23.79
C HIS A 266 1.84 27.66 23.27
N THR A 267 1.69 27.71 21.95
CA THR A 267 0.43 28.18 21.31
C THR A 267 -0.56 27.08 21.03
N GLY A 268 -0.13 25.80 21.10
CA GLY A 268 -0.95 24.64 20.76
C GLY A 268 -1.33 24.60 19.27
N LYS A 269 -0.48 25.17 18.39
CA LYS A 269 -0.70 25.26 16.96
C LYS A 269 0.30 24.42 16.17
N TYR A 270 -0.17 23.91 15.06
CA TYR A 270 0.67 23.31 14.03
C TYR A 270 0.96 24.32 12.92
N GLU A 271 2.17 24.29 12.42
CA GLU A 271 2.51 24.82 11.11
C GLU A 271 2.47 23.67 10.12
N VAL A 272 1.68 23.80 9.07
CA VAL A 272 1.50 22.78 8.03
C VAL A 272 1.66 23.40 6.65
N ASP A 273 2.28 22.66 5.73
CA ASP A 273 2.40 23.00 4.33
C ASP A 273 1.36 22.19 3.52
N ASP A 274 0.64 22.82 2.60
CA ASP A 274 -0.21 22.13 1.63
C ASP A 274 0.66 21.24 0.72
N VAL A 275 0.22 20.01 0.49
CA VAL A 275 0.95 19.04 -0.35
C VAL A 275 0.88 19.38 -1.84
N ASP A 276 -0.19 20.05 -2.30
CA ASP A 276 -0.44 20.44 -3.70
C ASP A 276 -0.20 21.94 -3.95
N ALA A 277 0.45 22.67 -3.03
CA ALA A 277 0.73 24.08 -3.22
C ALA A 277 1.63 24.30 -4.45
N GLU A 278 1.12 25.08 -5.41
CA GLU A 278 1.90 25.63 -6.51
C GLU A 278 2.75 26.81 -5.94
N GLU A 279 3.82 27.18 -6.58
CA GLU A 279 4.83 28.17 -6.21
C GLU A 279 4.55 29.06 -4.98
N GLY A 280 5.40 28.95 -3.95
CA GLY A 280 5.27 29.72 -2.73
C GLY A 280 4.31 29.07 -1.74
N LYS A 281 4.71 27.91 -1.21
CA LYS A 281 4.00 27.11 -0.23
C LYS A 281 3.20 27.97 0.73
N GLU A 282 1.89 27.91 0.64
CA GLU A 282 1.03 28.44 1.68
C GLU A 282 1.25 27.64 2.95
N ARG A 283 1.99 28.21 3.88
CA ARG A 283 2.14 27.71 5.23
C ARG A 283 0.95 28.17 6.05
N HIS A 284 0.26 27.24 6.68
CA HIS A 284 -0.87 27.53 7.51
C HIS A 284 -0.53 27.28 8.99
N SER A 285 -0.79 28.30 9.84
CA SER A 285 -0.73 28.14 11.29
C SER A 285 -2.12 27.84 11.82
N ILE A 286 -2.38 26.60 12.24
CA ILE A 286 -3.70 26.12 12.63
C ILE A 286 -3.68 25.43 14.00
N SER A 287 -4.80 25.53 14.72
CA SER A 287 -4.91 24.89 16.04
C SER A 287 -4.95 23.35 15.91
N ARG A 288 -4.45 22.66 16.94
CA ARG A 288 -4.46 21.20 17.05
C ARG A 288 -5.82 20.56 16.76
N ARG A 289 -6.92 21.26 17.10
CA ARG A 289 -8.28 20.75 16.86
C ARG A 289 -8.64 20.67 15.37
N ARG A 290 -7.96 21.44 14.54
CA ARG A 290 -8.16 21.50 13.08
C ARG A 290 -7.25 20.56 12.31
N VAL A 291 -6.50 19.72 13.01
CA VAL A 291 -5.59 18.71 12.43
C VAL A 291 -6.08 17.34 12.83
N VAL A 292 -6.15 16.43 11.88
CA VAL A 292 -6.46 15.01 12.08
C VAL A 292 -5.31 14.18 11.50
N PRO A 293 -4.58 13.44 12.34
CA PRO A 293 -3.55 12.54 11.84
C PRO A 293 -4.16 11.43 10.99
N LEU A 294 -3.45 11.02 9.94
CA LEU A 294 -3.88 9.91 9.10
C LEU A 294 -3.51 8.56 9.74
N PRO A 295 -4.26 7.49 9.43
CA PRO A 295 -3.91 6.14 9.85
C PRO A 295 -2.48 5.76 9.44
N ILE A 296 -1.76 5.10 10.34
CA ILE A 296 -0.41 4.57 10.12
C ILE A 296 -0.39 3.05 9.97
N TRP A 297 -1.53 2.39 10.23
CA TRP A 297 -1.76 0.97 10.02
C TRP A 297 -3.08 0.76 9.27
N LYS A 298 -3.10 -0.23 8.36
CA LYS A 298 -4.36 -0.78 7.85
C LYS A 298 -4.98 -1.67 8.91
N ALA A 299 -6.26 -1.51 9.16
CA ALA A 299 -7.02 -2.47 9.93
C ALA A 299 -7.29 -3.73 9.10
N ASN A 300 -7.17 -4.89 9.73
CA ASN A 300 -7.50 -6.16 9.09
C ASN A 300 -8.99 -6.50 9.33
N PRO A 301 -9.82 -6.57 8.27
CA PRO A 301 -11.25 -6.88 8.42
C PRO A 301 -11.52 -8.24 9.04
N GLU A 302 -10.61 -9.20 8.87
CA GLU A 302 -10.77 -10.57 9.34
C GLU A 302 -10.49 -10.72 10.83
N THR A 303 -9.50 -9.97 11.37
CA THR A 303 -9.12 -10.05 12.79
C THR A 303 -9.68 -8.92 13.62
N ASP A 304 -9.79 -7.72 13.06
CA ASP A 304 -10.13 -6.48 13.77
C ASP A 304 -11.21 -5.66 13.04
N PRO A 305 -12.41 -6.23 12.80
CA PRO A 305 -13.49 -5.51 12.11
C PRO A 305 -13.95 -4.25 12.87
N GLY A 306 -13.77 -4.21 14.20
CA GLY A 306 -14.07 -3.05 15.03
C GLY A 306 -13.14 -1.84 14.79
N ALA A 307 -12.00 -2.04 14.14
CA ALA A 307 -11.09 -0.98 13.73
C ALA A 307 -11.43 -0.37 12.35
N LEU A 308 -12.56 -0.72 11.78
CA LEU A 308 -13.08 -0.17 10.53
C LEU A 308 -14.32 0.69 10.78
N PHE A 309 -14.50 1.71 9.94
CA PHE A 309 -15.76 2.48 9.93
C PHE A 309 -16.90 1.59 9.38
N PRO A 310 -17.99 1.41 10.14
CA PRO A 310 -19.12 0.62 9.66
C PRO A 310 -19.89 1.34 8.54
N LYS A 311 -20.68 0.57 7.79
CA LYS A 311 -21.58 1.09 6.75
C LYS A 311 -22.45 2.23 7.28
N LYS A 312 -22.68 3.26 6.46
CA LYS A 312 -23.44 4.48 6.76
C LYS A 312 -22.78 5.43 7.79
N THR A 313 -21.55 5.19 8.17
CA THR A 313 -20.81 6.16 9.00
C THR A 313 -20.41 7.36 8.17
N LEU A 314 -20.61 8.58 8.73
CA LEU A 314 -20.12 9.81 8.14
C LEU A 314 -18.63 9.97 8.42
N VAL A 315 -17.86 10.16 7.35
CA VAL A 315 -16.40 10.28 7.40
C VAL A 315 -15.93 11.48 6.57
N LEU A 316 -14.65 11.84 6.73
CA LEU A 316 -13.92 12.64 5.75
C LEU A 316 -13.07 11.68 4.93
N ALA A 317 -13.23 11.72 3.61
CA ALA A 317 -12.49 10.89 2.67
C ALA A 317 -11.77 11.75 1.63
N LEU A 318 -10.56 11.37 1.27
CA LEU A 318 -9.80 12.04 0.21
C LEU A 318 -10.47 11.76 -1.14
N TYR A 319 -10.88 12.81 -1.84
CA TYR A 319 -11.50 12.63 -3.16
C TYR A 319 -10.46 12.12 -4.17
N PRO A 320 -10.78 11.08 -4.96
CA PRO A 320 -9.82 10.49 -5.90
C PRO A 320 -9.17 11.52 -6.81
N GLN A 321 -7.85 11.37 -7.02
CA GLN A 321 -7.02 12.28 -7.83
C GLN A 321 -6.98 13.74 -7.34
N THR A 322 -7.30 13.99 -6.09
CA THR A 322 -7.15 15.31 -5.45
C THR A 322 -6.38 15.20 -4.13
N THR A 323 -6.12 16.33 -3.50
CA THR A 323 -5.53 16.45 -2.17
C THR A 323 -6.53 17.00 -1.15
N CYS A 324 -7.81 17.04 -1.51
CA CYS A 324 -8.88 17.56 -0.65
C CYS A 324 -9.73 16.44 -0.08
N PHE A 325 -10.09 16.57 1.21
CA PHE A 325 -11.03 15.68 1.87
C PHE A 325 -12.44 16.27 1.82
N TYR A 326 -13.40 15.42 1.56
CA TYR A 326 -14.82 15.79 1.55
C TYR A 326 -15.60 14.87 2.47
N ARG A 327 -16.77 15.33 2.90
CA ARG A 327 -17.71 14.52 3.66
C ARG A 327 -18.25 13.42 2.77
N ALA A 328 -18.27 12.21 3.33
CA ALA A 328 -18.74 11.03 2.63
C ALA A 328 -19.39 10.04 3.60
N LEU A 329 -20.28 9.21 3.10
CA LEU A 329 -20.83 8.07 3.81
C LEU A 329 -20.11 6.78 3.39
N ILE A 330 -19.81 5.92 4.35
CA ILE A 330 -19.33 4.58 4.05
C ILE A 330 -20.47 3.78 3.41
N ASP A 331 -20.30 3.38 2.15
CA ASP A 331 -21.20 2.47 1.48
C ASP A 331 -20.85 1.02 1.84
N GLU A 332 -19.59 0.60 1.61
CA GLU A 332 -19.10 -0.70 2.06
C GLU A 332 -17.71 -0.58 2.70
N PRO A 333 -17.51 -1.17 3.90
CA PRO A 333 -16.17 -1.30 4.47
C PRO A 333 -15.36 -2.37 3.73
N PRO A 334 -14.02 -2.35 3.86
CA PRO A 334 -13.16 -3.41 3.34
C PRO A 334 -13.59 -4.79 3.85
N LYS A 335 -13.61 -5.79 2.96
CA LYS A 335 -13.95 -7.19 3.28
C LYS A 335 -12.71 -8.07 3.40
N LYS A 336 -11.63 -7.69 2.72
CA LYS A 336 -10.33 -8.37 2.74
C LYS A 336 -9.23 -7.41 3.17
N PRO A 337 -8.09 -7.91 3.63
CA PRO A 337 -6.99 -7.08 4.16
C PRO A 337 -6.45 -6.01 3.21
N LEU A 338 -6.59 -6.20 1.89
CA LEU A 338 -6.09 -5.27 0.89
C LEU A 338 -7.18 -4.44 0.21
N ASP A 339 -8.45 -4.64 0.59
CA ASP A 339 -9.56 -3.88 0.00
C ASP A 339 -9.55 -2.42 0.50
N ASP A 340 -10.08 -1.54 -0.34
CA ASP A 340 -10.36 -0.15 -0.03
C ASP A 340 -11.81 0.02 0.45
N TYR A 341 -12.13 1.18 1.05
CA TYR A 341 -13.51 1.55 1.34
C TYR A 341 -14.26 1.94 0.07
N SER A 342 -15.52 1.50 -0.07
CA SER A 342 -16.49 2.11 -0.98
C SER A 342 -17.19 3.26 -0.24
N VAL A 343 -17.12 4.49 -0.77
CA VAL A 343 -17.68 5.68 -0.14
C VAL A 343 -18.54 6.48 -1.11
N LEU A 344 -19.57 7.16 -0.57
CA LEU A 344 -20.48 8.05 -1.29
C LEU A 344 -20.18 9.48 -0.81
N PHE A 345 -19.63 10.33 -1.68
CA PHE A 345 -19.34 11.72 -1.34
C PHE A 345 -20.61 12.57 -1.37
N GLU A 346 -20.75 13.49 -0.40
CA GLU A 346 -21.84 14.48 -0.42
C GLU A 346 -21.72 15.35 -1.67
N ASP A 347 -22.73 15.31 -2.53
CA ASP A 347 -22.79 16.07 -3.79
C ASP A 347 -24.25 16.42 -4.14
N THR A 348 -24.57 17.69 -4.06
CA THR A 348 -25.90 18.21 -4.34
C THR A 348 -26.29 18.18 -5.83
N SER A 349 -25.37 17.83 -6.73
CA SER A 349 -25.66 17.64 -8.14
C SER A 349 -26.44 16.35 -8.44
N TYR A 350 -26.36 15.39 -7.52
CA TYR A 350 -27.12 14.15 -7.60
C TYR A 350 -28.43 14.24 -6.83
N SER A 351 -29.47 13.61 -7.37
CA SER A 351 -30.81 13.62 -6.74
C SER A 351 -30.84 12.98 -5.36
N THR A 352 -29.94 12.07 -5.08
CA THR A 352 -29.77 11.41 -3.76
C THR A 352 -28.97 12.26 -2.77
N GLY A 353 -28.36 13.37 -3.22
CA GLY A 353 -27.41 14.16 -2.44
C GLY A 353 -26.01 13.54 -2.32
N TYR A 354 -25.77 12.40 -2.99
CA TYR A 354 -24.51 11.67 -2.94
C TYR A 354 -24.02 11.22 -4.30
N SER A 355 -22.70 11.16 -4.49
CA SER A 355 -22.05 10.62 -5.68
C SER A 355 -22.28 9.12 -5.83
N PRO A 356 -22.03 8.52 -7.01
CA PRO A 356 -21.82 7.08 -7.12
C PRO A 356 -20.69 6.59 -6.20
N PRO A 357 -20.67 5.29 -5.83
CA PRO A 357 -19.63 4.73 -5.00
C PRO A 357 -18.23 4.91 -5.61
N LEU A 358 -17.29 5.42 -4.81
CA LEU A 358 -15.89 5.58 -5.18
C LEU A 358 -14.99 4.84 -4.19
N MET A 359 -13.91 4.23 -4.71
CA MET A 359 -12.97 3.48 -3.88
C MET A 359 -11.92 4.43 -3.28
N VAL A 360 -11.77 4.39 -1.95
CA VAL A 360 -10.81 5.21 -1.22
C VAL A 360 -10.00 4.35 -0.26
N PRO A 361 -8.66 4.38 -0.35
CA PRO A 361 -7.78 3.62 0.54
C PRO A 361 -7.99 3.95 2.02
N GLN A 362 -7.83 2.94 2.90
CA GLN A 362 -8.00 3.10 4.35
C GLN A 362 -7.19 4.27 4.93
N ARG A 363 -5.99 4.53 4.39
CA ARG A 363 -5.13 5.64 4.82
C ARG A 363 -5.81 7.01 4.71
N TYR A 364 -6.73 7.17 3.77
CA TYR A 364 -7.34 8.44 3.43
C TYR A 364 -8.81 8.54 3.82
N VAL A 365 -9.26 7.69 4.73
CA VAL A 365 -10.59 7.76 5.34
C VAL A 365 -10.42 8.00 6.83
N ILE A 366 -10.97 9.10 7.34
CA ILE A 366 -10.82 9.55 8.72
C ILE A 366 -12.16 9.94 9.32
N ALA A 367 -12.25 9.92 10.64
CA ALA A 367 -13.46 10.33 11.34
C ALA A 367 -13.85 11.79 11.03
N CYS A 368 -15.09 12.02 10.68
CA CYS A 368 -15.64 13.37 10.56
C CYS A 368 -15.80 13.98 11.96
N LYS A 369 -15.02 15.03 12.24
CA LYS A 369 -15.24 15.83 13.46
C LYS A 369 -16.37 16.81 13.19
N GLU A 370 -17.55 16.52 13.71
CA GLU A 370 -18.65 17.50 13.72
C GLU A 370 -18.30 18.62 14.68
N ASP A 371 -18.42 19.86 14.20
CA ASP A 371 -18.43 21.01 15.09
C ASP A 371 -19.71 20.91 15.95
N LYS A 372 -19.55 20.67 17.26
CA LYS A 372 -20.68 20.82 18.18
C LYS A 372 -21.20 22.23 17.96
N LYS A 373 -22.32 22.37 17.27
CA LYS A 373 -23.04 23.64 17.22
C LYS A 373 -23.31 24.04 18.68
N LYS A 374 -22.68 25.16 19.12
CA LYS A 374 -23.00 25.80 20.36
C LYS A 374 -24.43 26.36 20.29
#